data_7dd8e74641d1fa8d0115a5ad3a83ca49
#
_entry.id   7dd8e74641d1fa8d0115a5ad3a83ca49
#
_cell.length_a   1.000
_cell.length_b   1.000
_cell.length_c   1.000
_cell.angle_alpha   90.00
_cell.angle_beta   90.00
_cell.angle_gamma   90.00
#
_symmetry.space_group_name_H-M   'P 1'
#
loop_
_entity.id
_entity.type
_entity.pdbx_description
1 polymer ?
#
loop_
_entity_poly.entity_id
_entity_poly.type
_entity_poly.pdbx_seq_one_letter_code
_entity_poly.pdbx_strand_id
1 'polypeptide(L)'
;PLQANTTDTLLDKLAKAETRADANRIVSSIWTAWLSEYSTEREHQLMEKGISAMESRRFQQAEALFTSIIKSNPDYTEAWNKRATVRFYRGDFVGSEADILQVLLREPRHFGAISGLGLINMHLNEPEKALNSFRLLLEINPFSEDAEAFIPMIEGT
;
A
#
# COMPACT_ATOMS: atom_id res chain seq x y z
N PRO A 1 14.98 0.44 -14.69
CA PRO A 1 14.21 1.15 -15.75
C PRO A 1 13.09 0.30 -16.37
N LEU A 2 13.34 -1.01 -16.66
CA LEU A 2 12.34 -1.90 -17.26
C LEU A 2 11.18 -2.23 -16.29
N GLN A 3 11.42 -2.39 -15.00
CA GLN A 3 10.39 -2.69 -13.99
C GLN A 3 9.47 -1.49 -13.72
N ALA A 4 10.04 -0.29 -13.58
CA ALA A 4 9.26 0.93 -13.42
C ALA A 4 8.29 1.15 -14.59
N ASN A 5 8.76 0.93 -15.82
CA ASN A 5 7.96 1.05 -17.02
C ASN A 5 6.81 0.00 -17.07
N THR A 6 7.03 -1.19 -16.52
CA THR A 6 6.01 -2.26 -16.46
C THR A 6 4.90 -1.91 -15.47
N THR A 7 5.24 -1.38 -14.28
CA THR A 7 4.26 -1.02 -13.25
C THR A 7 3.42 0.18 -13.69
N ASP A 8 4.04 1.20 -14.28
CA ASP A 8 3.32 2.35 -14.83
C ASP A 8 2.31 1.91 -15.91
N THR A 9 2.71 1.02 -16.81
CA THR A 9 1.83 0.47 -17.84
C THR A 9 0.64 -0.29 -17.21
N LEU A 10 0.88 -1.09 -16.18
CA LEU A 10 -0.17 -1.81 -15.47
C LEU A 10 -1.14 -0.87 -14.74
N LEU A 11 -0.64 0.19 -14.11
CA LEU A 11 -1.47 1.21 -13.47
C LEU A 11 -2.33 1.97 -14.48
N ASP A 12 -1.78 2.29 -15.67
CA ASP A 12 -2.54 2.90 -16.75
C ASP A 12 -3.67 1.97 -17.24
N LYS A 13 -3.40 0.68 -17.38
CA LYS A 13 -4.41 -0.33 -17.72
C LYS A 13 -5.46 -0.49 -16.64
N LEU A 14 -5.06 -0.44 -15.37
CA LEU A 14 -5.98 -0.54 -14.25
C LEU A 14 -7.02 0.57 -14.27
N ALA A 15 -6.60 1.80 -14.51
CA ALA A 15 -7.49 2.96 -14.61
C ALA A 15 -8.54 2.84 -15.73
N LYS A 16 -8.25 2.02 -16.75
CA LYS A 16 -9.11 1.78 -17.92
C LYS A 16 -9.80 0.42 -17.89
N ALA A 17 -9.73 -0.32 -16.78
CA ALA A 17 -10.36 -1.63 -16.66
C ALA A 17 -11.88 -1.51 -16.87
N GLU A 18 -12.44 -2.39 -17.68
CA GLU A 18 -13.86 -2.39 -18.01
C GLU A 18 -14.66 -3.36 -17.13
N THR A 19 -13.98 -4.32 -16.51
CA THR A 19 -14.60 -5.30 -15.62
C THR A 19 -13.83 -5.45 -14.32
N ARG A 20 -14.53 -5.85 -13.25
CA ARG A 20 -13.90 -6.16 -11.96
C ARG A 20 -12.88 -7.30 -12.08
N ALA A 21 -13.18 -8.32 -12.89
CA ALA A 21 -12.28 -9.45 -13.10
C ALA A 21 -10.95 -8.99 -13.73
N ASP A 22 -11.00 -8.11 -14.73
CA ASP A 22 -9.81 -7.54 -15.35
C ASP A 22 -9.02 -6.69 -14.36
N ALA A 23 -9.71 -5.81 -13.61
CA ALA A 23 -9.08 -4.99 -12.57
C ALA A 23 -8.35 -5.86 -11.54
N ASN A 24 -8.98 -6.91 -11.05
CA ASN A 24 -8.40 -7.80 -10.04
C ASN A 24 -7.14 -8.52 -10.56
N ARG A 25 -7.15 -8.96 -11.82
CA ARG A 25 -5.95 -9.56 -12.44
C ARG A 25 -4.80 -8.55 -12.52
N ILE A 26 -5.10 -7.33 -12.94
CA ILE A 26 -4.09 -6.26 -13.05
C ILE A 26 -3.55 -5.90 -11.66
N VAL A 27 -4.40 -5.77 -10.65
CA VAL A 27 -4.01 -5.52 -9.25
C VAL A 27 -3.05 -6.61 -8.76
N SER A 28 -3.36 -7.89 -8.99
CA SER A 28 -2.46 -9.00 -8.64
C SER A 28 -1.09 -8.87 -9.29
N SER A 29 -1.05 -8.51 -10.57
CA SER A 29 0.21 -8.32 -11.30
C SER A 29 1.01 -7.13 -10.76
N ILE A 30 0.34 -6.06 -10.36
CA ILE A 30 0.98 -4.89 -9.75
C ILE A 30 1.61 -5.26 -8.41
N TRP A 31 0.90 -5.96 -7.53
CA TRP A 31 1.44 -6.42 -6.25
C TRP A 31 2.67 -7.32 -6.44
N THR A 32 2.63 -8.23 -7.38
CA THR A 32 3.78 -9.08 -7.72
C THR A 32 4.97 -8.24 -8.15
N ALA A 33 4.75 -7.24 -9.00
CA ALA A 33 5.81 -6.34 -9.45
C ALA A 33 6.41 -5.53 -8.30
N TRP A 34 5.59 -4.94 -7.44
CA TRP A 34 6.07 -4.17 -6.29
C TRP A 34 6.84 -5.02 -5.29
N LEU A 35 6.37 -6.24 -4.99
CA LEU A 35 7.07 -7.17 -4.10
C LEU A 35 8.39 -7.68 -4.67
N SER A 36 8.56 -7.62 -5.98
CA SER A 36 9.77 -8.08 -6.67
C SER A 36 10.87 -7.02 -6.78
N GLU A 37 10.67 -5.82 -6.24
CA GLU A 37 11.63 -4.70 -6.32
C GLU A 37 12.82 -4.81 -5.34
N TYR A 38 13.00 -5.96 -4.69
CA TYR A 38 14.16 -6.21 -3.85
C TYR A 38 15.45 -6.29 -4.68
N SER A 39 16.57 -5.89 -4.07
CA SER A 39 17.88 -5.90 -4.71
C SER A 39 18.73 -7.12 -4.36
N THR A 40 18.44 -7.79 -3.25
CA THR A 40 19.20 -8.93 -2.76
C THR A 40 18.28 -10.05 -2.25
N GLU A 41 18.79 -11.27 -2.29
CA GLU A 41 18.08 -12.42 -1.72
C GLU A 41 17.80 -12.25 -0.22
N ARG A 42 18.69 -11.57 0.49
CA ARG A 42 18.49 -11.27 1.92
C ARG A 42 17.25 -10.38 2.12
N GLU A 43 17.06 -9.34 1.30
CA GLU A 43 15.88 -8.49 1.36
C GLU A 43 14.60 -9.28 1.08
N HIS A 44 14.63 -10.16 0.08
CA HIS A 44 13.51 -11.03 -0.23
C HIS A 44 13.13 -11.91 0.97
N GLN A 45 14.10 -12.57 1.57
CA GLN A 45 13.88 -13.43 2.75
C GLN A 45 13.37 -12.64 3.96
N LEU A 46 13.88 -11.43 4.21
CA LEU A 46 13.41 -10.57 5.28
C LEU A 46 11.96 -10.12 5.01
N MET A 47 11.60 -9.83 3.77
CA MET A 47 10.23 -9.48 3.38
C MET A 47 9.27 -10.65 3.65
N GLU A 48 9.60 -11.86 3.23
CA GLU A 48 8.78 -13.05 3.49
C GLU A 48 8.58 -13.29 4.99
N LYS A 49 9.66 -13.20 5.78
CA LYS A 49 9.60 -13.34 7.24
C LYS A 49 8.77 -12.24 7.89
N GLY A 50 8.90 -11.00 7.40
CA GLY A 50 8.13 -9.85 7.88
C GLY A 50 6.63 -10.03 7.61
N ILE A 51 6.26 -10.45 6.41
CA ILE A 51 4.88 -10.74 6.04
C ILE A 51 4.30 -11.86 6.91
N SER A 52 5.04 -12.96 7.08
CA SER A 52 4.62 -14.07 7.94
C SER A 52 4.42 -13.63 9.40
N ALA A 53 5.32 -12.81 9.93
CA ALA A 53 5.18 -12.25 11.28
C ALA A 53 3.95 -11.34 11.40
N MET A 54 3.69 -10.52 10.39
CA MET A 54 2.52 -9.64 10.33
C MET A 54 1.21 -10.45 10.30
N GLU A 55 1.13 -11.47 9.46
CA GLU A 55 -0.02 -12.38 9.35
C GLU A 55 -0.28 -13.13 10.66
N SER A 56 0.78 -13.49 11.37
CA SER A 56 0.71 -14.11 12.70
C SER A 56 0.51 -13.11 13.85
N ARG A 57 0.26 -11.84 13.53
CA ARG A 57 0.07 -10.73 14.48
C ARG A 57 1.27 -10.48 15.41
N ARG A 58 2.46 -10.91 15.01
CA ARG A 58 3.73 -10.59 15.69
C ARG A 58 4.28 -9.27 15.19
N PHE A 59 3.54 -8.19 15.50
CA PHE A 59 3.75 -6.87 14.89
C PHE A 59 5.10 -6.24 15.24
N GLN A 60 5.57 -6.39 16.46
CA GLN A 60 6.88 -5.86 16.85
C GLN A 60 8.02 -6.51 16.05
N GLN A 61 7.95 -7.84 15.87
CA GLN A 61 8.91 -8.58 15.07
C GLN A 61 8.83 -8.18 13.59
N ALA A 62 7.61 -8.06 13.05
CA ALA A 62 7.39 -7.64 11.67
C ALA A 62 7.98 -6.24 11.41
N GLU A 63 7.73 -5.28 12.31
CA GLU A 63 8.27 -3.92 12.19
C GLU A 63 9.80 -3.92 12.17
N ALA A 64 10.45 -4.72 13.03
CA ALA A 64 11.90 -4.83 13.07
C ALA A 64 12.46 -5.40 11.75
N LEU A 65 11.80 -6.40 11.17
CA LEU A 65 12.20 -7.01 9.90
C LEU A 65 12.09 -6.02 8.73
N PHE A 66 10.98 -5.30 8.61
CA PHE A 66 10.81 -4.27 7.58
C PHE A 66 11.77 -3.10 7.77
N THR A 67 12.04 -2.70 9.01
CA THR A 67 13.04 -1.67 9.33
C THR A 67 14.42 -2.10 8.87
N SER A 68 14.79 -3.36 9.04
CA SER A 68 16.06 -3.92 8.59
C SER A 68 16.22 -3.81 7.06
N ILE A 69 15.13 -4.07 6.30
CA ILE A 69 15.13 -3.89 4.85
C ILE A 69 15.33 -2.42 4.49
N ILE A 70 14.58 -1.51 5.11
CA ILE A 70 14.65 -0.07 4.83
C ILE A 70 16.06 0.47 5.08
N LYS A 71 16.73 0.02 6.13
CA LYS A 71 18.11 0.42 6.42
C LYS A 71 19.10 0.00 5.34
N SER A 72 18.93 -1.19 4.77
CA SER A 72 19.81 -1.69 3.71
C SER A 72 19.43 -1.20 2.32
N ASN A 73 18.13 -0.99 2.06
CA ASN A 73 17.61 -0.56 0.77
C ASN A 73 16.38 0.36 0.96
N PRO A 74 16.60 1.66 1.20
CA PRO A 74 15.49 2.60 1.36
C PRO A 74 14.65 2.80 0.09
N ASP A 75 15.10 2.32 -1.07
CA ASP A 75 14.37 2.38 -2.33
C ASP A 75 13.44 1.19 -2.56
N TYR A 76 13.47 0.17 -1.68
CA TYR A 76 12.49 -0.90 -1.72
C TYR A 76 11.15 -0.42 -1.13
N THR A 77 10.29 0.11 -1.99
CA THR A 77 9.05 0.82 -1.63
C THR A 77 8.12 -0.02 -0.75
N GLU A 78 7.96 -1.31 -1.05
CA GLU A 78 7.08 -2.20 -0.28
C GLU A 78 7.50 -2.38 1.17
N ALA A 79 8.78 -2.24 1.50
CA ALA A 79 9.22 -2.32 2.89
C ALA A 79 8.63 -1.18 3.73
N TRP A 80 8.56 0.02 3.18
CA TRP A 80 7.87 1.15 3.81
C TRP A 80 6.38 0.90 3.94
N ASN A 81 5.75 0.39 2.88
CA ASN A 81 4.31 0.10 2.89
C ASN A 81 3.94 -0.96 3.93
N LYS A 82 4.69 -2.04 4.01
CA LYS A 82 4.46 -3.10 5.00
C LYS A 82 4.68 -2.60 6.42
N ARG A 83 5.72 -1.79 6.66
CA ARG A 83 5.93 -1.19 7.98
C ARG A 83 4.81 -0.22 8.36
N ALA A 84 4.31 0.56 7.41
CA ALA A 84 3.15 1.42 7.62
C ALA A 84 1.93 0.62 8.08
N THR A 85 1.65 -0.51 7.45
CA THR A 85 0.56 -1.41 7.82
C THR A 85 0.71 -1.94 9.24
N VAL A 86 1.90 -2.40 9.61
CA VAL A 86 2.19 -2.89 10.97
C VAL A 86 2.02 -1.77 12.00
N ARG A 87 2.54 -0.59 11.73
CA ARG A 87 2.40 0.59 12.60
C ARG A 87 0.95 0.98 12.79
N PHE A 88 0.14 0.93 11.74
CA PHE A 88 -1.30 1.14 11.82
C PHE A 88 -1.95 0.17 12.81
N TYR A 89 -1.68 -1.14 12.67
CA TYR A 89 -2.22 -2.16 13.59
C TYR A 89 -1.75 -2.00 15.03
N ARG A 90 -0.60 -1.39 15.24
CA ARG A 90 -0.10 -1.05 16.59
C ARG A 90 -0.64 0.26 17.14
N GLY A 91 -1.45 0.99 16.37
CA GLY A 91 -1.99 2.30 16.75
C GLY A 91 -1.00 3.46 16.60
N ASP A 92 0.16 3.23 16.00
CA ASP A 92 1.13 4.28 15.67
C ASP A 92 0.75 4.94 14.34
N PHE A 93 -0.28 5.77 14.36
CA PHE A 93 -0.79 6.45 13.15
C PHE A 93 0.19 7.48 12.61
N VAL A 94 0.93 8.16 13.46
CA VAL A 94 1.96 9.13 13.06
C VAL A 94 3.10 8.44 12.31
N GLY A 95 3.61 7.35 12.87
CA GLY A 95 4.65 6.56 12.21
C GLY A 95 4.16 5.90 10.92
N SER A 96 2.92 5.41 10.91
CA SER A 96 2.29 4.83 9.73
C SER A 96 2.16 5.86 8.60
N GLU A 97 1.66 7.05 8.90
CA GLU A 97 1.54 8.13 7.90
C GLU A 97 2.91 8.54 7.35
N ALA A 98 3.92 8.66 8.21
CA ALA A 98 5.29 8.98 7.77
C ALA A 98 5.83 7.95 6.76
N ASP A 99 5.59 6.65 7.00
CA ASP A 99 5.97 5.59 6.08
C ASP A 99 5.18 5.64 4.77
N ILE A 100 3.88 5.92 4.83
CA ILE A 100 3.03 6.09 3.64
C ILE A 100 3.55 7.24 2.76
N LEU A 101 3.96 8.35 3.35
CA LEU A 101 4.54 9.45 2.59
C LEU A 101 5.82 9.04 1.85
N GLN A 102 6.64 8.17 2.44
CA GLN A 102 7.80 7.60 1.76
C GLN A 102 7.40 6.70 0.58
N VAL A 103 6.33 5.93 0.72
CA VAL A 103 5.77 5.13 -0.39
C VAL A 103 5.30 6.04 -1.53
N LEU A 104 4.52 7.06 -1.22
CA LEU A 104 3.92 7.95 -2.22
C LEU A 104 4.93 8.85 -2.93
N LEU A 105 6.07 9.16 -2.29
CA LEU A 105 7.19 9.84 -2.94
C LEU A 105 7.80 8.99 -4.07
N ARG A 106 7.80 7.66 -3.94
CA ARG A 106 8.36 6.72 -4.90
C ARG A 106 7.34 6.22 -5.91
N GLU A 107 6.12 5.98 -5.45
CA GLU A 107 5.00 5.53 -6.28
C GLU A 107 3.73 6.31 -5.90
N PRO A 108 3.45 7.43 -6.58
CA PRO A 108 2.28 8.27 -6.28
C PRO A 108 0.93 7.56 -6.45
N ARG A 109 0.88 6.48 -7.25
CA ARG A 109 -0.32 5.69 -7.49
C ARG A 109 -0.35 4.39 -6.67
N HIS A 110 0.40 4.31 -5.59
CA HIS A 110 0.39 3.13 -4.73
C HIS A 110 -0.94 3.03 -3.98
N PHE A 111 -1.87 2.28 -4.54
CA PHE A 111 -3.24 2.21 -4.03
C PHE A 111 -3.33 1.60 -2.62
N GLY A 112 -2.44 0.69 -2.24
CA GLY A 112 -2.38 0.17 -0.87
C GLY A 112 -2.02 1.24 0.16
N ALA A 113 -1.05 2.09 -0.15
CA ALA A 113 -0.65 3.20 0.72
C ALA A 113 -1.74 4.28 0.80
N ILE A 114 -2.39 4.60 -0.32
CA ILE A 114 -3.49 5.58 -0.36
C ILE A 114 -4.67 5.08 0.47
N SER A 115 -5.03 3.80 0.37
CA SER A 115 -6.05 3.19 1.23
C SER A 115 -5.67 3.29 2.70
N GLY A 116 -4.44 2.98 3.04
CA GLY A 116 -3.91 3.13 4.41
C GLY A 116 -4.04 4.55 4.93
N LEU A 117 -3.74 5.55 4.11
CA LEU A 117 -3.90 6.97 4.47
C LEU A 117 -5.37 7.31 4.74
N GLY A 118 -6.29 6.80 3.91
CA GLY A 118 -7.73 6.95 4.13
C GLY A 118 -8.16 6.38 5.49
N LEU A 119 -7.71 5.17 5.83
CA LEU A 119 -8.02 4.53 7.10
C LEU A 119 -7.44 5.29 8.30
N ILE A 120 -6.21 5.78 8.20
CA ILE A 120 -5.60 6.62 9.24
C ILE A 120 -6.48 7.86 9.48
N ASN A 121 -6.88 8.56 8.43
CA ASN A 121 -7.70 9.76 8.54
C ASN A 121 -9.09 9.47 9.11
N MET A 122 -9.67 8.29 8.85
CA MET A 122 -10.89 7.87 9.53
C MET A 122 -10.68 7.71 11.04
N HIS A 123 -9.59 7.08 11.46
CA HIS A 123 -9.25 6.92 12.87
C HIS A 123 -8.97 8.25 13.58
N LEU A 124 -8.42 9.22 12.87
CA LEU A 124 -8.13 10.56 13.38
C LEU A 124 -9.35 11.50 13.33
N ASN A 125 -10.51 10.99 12.89
CA ASN A 125 -11.75 11.77 12.71
C ASN A 125 -11.57 12.94 11.74
N GLU A 126 -10.90 12.68 10.62
CA GLU A 126 -10.65 13.62 9.52
C GLU A 126 -11.38 13.15 8.24
N PRO A 127 -12.73 13.21 8.22
CA PRO A 127 -13.52 12.57 7.17
C PRO A 127 -13.24 13.12 5.77
N GLU A 128 -13.00 14.43 5.63
CA GLU A 128 -12.71 15.04 4.32
C GLU A 128 -11.39 14.53 3.74
N LYS A 129 -10.36 14.37 4.59
CA LYS A 129 -9.09 13.81 4.15
C LYS A 129 -9.22 12.33 3.77
N ALA A 130 -10.00 11.57 4.54
CA ALA A 130 -10.30 10.18 4.22
C ALA A 130 -11.02 10.05 2.87
N LEU A 131 -12.05 10.87 2.63
CA LEU A 131 -12.77 10.90 1.35
C LEU A 131 -11.86 11.24 0.18
N ASN A 132 -10.94 12.18 0.33
CA ASN A 132 -9.98 12.53 -0.72
C ASN A 132 -9.13 11.31 -1.10
N SER A 133 -8.66 10.52 -0.12
CA SER A 133 -7.90 9.30 -0.37
C SER A 133 -8.74 8.25 -1.11
N PHE A 134 -9.95 7.96 -0.64
CA PHE A 134 -10.80 6.94 -1.26
C PHE A 134 -11.31 7.35 -2.65
N ARG A 135 -11.57 8.64 -2.90
CA ARG A 135 -11.90 9.14 -4.24
C ARG A 135 -10.73 9.00 -5.20
N LEU A 136 -9.49 9.26 -4.73
CA LEU A 136 -8.29 9.03 -5.52
C LEU A 136 -8.14 7.55 -5.90
N LEU A 137 -8.52 6.62 -5.04
CA LEU A 137 -8.52 5.19 -5.37
C LEU A 137 -9.40 4.87 -6.57
N LEU A 138 -10.55 5.54 -6.73
CA LEU A 138 -11.44 5.33 -7.88
C LEU A 138 -10.81 5.82 -9.19
N GLU A 139 -9.99 6.86 -9.13
CA GLU A 139 -9.23 7.32 -10.31
C GLU A 139 -8.16 6.31 -10.73
N ILE A 140 -7.56 5.62 -9.76
CA ILE A 140 -6.52 4.60 -10.01
C ILE A 140 -7.15 3.27 -10.44
N ASN A 141 -8.23 2.87 -9.75
CA ASN A 141 -8.96 1.62 -9.99
C ASN A 141 -10.47 1.88 -9.88
N PRO A 142 -11.22 1.90 -11.01
CA PRO A 142 -12.67 2.12 -10.99
C PRO A 142 -13.44 1.08 -10.15
N PHE A 143 -12.84 -0.09 -9.88
CA PHE A 143 -13.41 -1.18 -9.09
C PHE A 143 -12.76 -1.32 -7.71
N SER A 144 -12.25 -0.22 -7.14
CA SER A 144 -11.65 -0.22 -5.80
C SER A 144 -12.66 -0.62 -4.74
N GLU A 145 -12.44 -1.78 -4.11
CA GLU A 145 -13.32 -2.29 -3.04
C GLU A 145 -13.31 -1.38 -1.81
N ASP A 146 -12.14 -0.83 -1.47
CA ASP A 146 -12.02 0.08 -0.34
C ASP A 146 -12.81 1.36 -0.57
N ALA A 147 -12.73 1.94 -1.76
CA ALA A 147 -13.51 3.13 -2.10
C ALA A 147 -15.01 2.84 -2.07
N GLU A 148 -15.43 1.72 -2.64
CA GLU A 148 -16.84 1.27 -2.62
C GLU A 148 -17.38 1.07 -1.20
N ALA A 149 -16.54 0.56 -0.29
CA ALA A 149 -16.91 0.31 1.09
C ALA A 149 -16.93 1.59 1.94
N PHE A 150 -15.88 2.41 1.83
CA PHE A 150 -15.67 3.49 2.79
C PHE A 150 -16.29 4.83 2.39
N ILE A 151 -16.43 5.14 1.10
CA ILE A 151 -17.04 6.40 0.68
C ILE A 151 -18.48 6.53 1.21
N PRO A 152 -19.39 5.56 0.98
CA PRO A 152 -20.76 5.66 1.51
C PRO A 152 -20.78 5.72 3.04
N MET A 153 -19.91 4.97 3.71
CA MET A 153 -19.82 4.97 5.18
C MET A 153 -19.48 6.37 5.72
N ILE A 154 -18.53 7.05 5.11
CA ILE A 154 -18.11 8.40 5.55
C ILE A 154 -19.17 9.44 5.21
N GLU A 155 -19.79 9.36 4.04
CA GLU A 155 -20.83 10.28 3.58
C GLU A 155 -22.18 10.05 4.29
N GLY A 156 -22.33 8.95 5.04
CA GLY A 156 -23.56 8.63 5.76
C GLY A 156 -24.71 8.15 4.88
N THR A 157 -24.39 7.57 3.72
CA THR A 157 -25.37 7.11 2.71
C THR A 157 -25.47 5.59 2.62
#